data_8d91f979d0476d4b2c81dc70ad0e5584
#
_entry.id   8d91f979d0476d4b2c81dc70ad0e5584
#
_cell.length_a   1.000
_cell.length_b   1.000
_cell.length_c   1.000
_cell.angle_alpha   90.00
_cell.angle_beta   90.00
_cell.angle_gamma   90.00
#
_symmetry.space_group_name_H-M   'P 1'
#
loop_
_entity.id
_entity.type
_entity.pdbx_description
1 polymer ?
#
loop_
_entity_poly.entity_id
_entity_poly.type
_entity_poly.pdbx_seq_one_letter_code
_entity_poly.pdbx_strand_id
1 'polypeptide(L)'
;PYDGDPEEIVALMSGELPFATLQVHGAKSAVEAGNVRCIMIFGDTTPQWMTDGGYFGPNSVELGYECRVKGLVGFYGPAGMSADAVKVLSDAFHQAVQDEGVLESIANIGLEPDYRDTEAYTAGLEELVPVADELLHQLGFIAG
;
A
#
# COMPACT_ATOMS: atom_id res chain seq x y z
N PRO A 1 -2.49 14.73 -15.30
CA PRO A 1 -1.89 14.18 -14.09
C PRO A 1 -2.42 14.92 -12.88
N TYR A 2 -2.67 14.19 -11.80
CA TYR A 2 -3.16 14.72 -10.53
C TYR A 2 -2.03 14.64 -9.49
N ASP A 3 -2.03 15.52 -8.50
CA ASP A 3 -0.98 15.55 -7.47
C ASP A 3 -1.28 14.62 -6.26
N GLY A 4 -2.13 13.62 -6.48
CA GLY A 4 -2.42 12.56 -5.51
C GLY A 4 -3.89 12.27 -5.30
N ASP A 5 -4.18 11.33 -4.40
CA ASP A 5 -5.53 10.82 -4.12
C ASP A 5 -6.59 11.91 -3.87
N PRO A 6 -6.33 13.01 -3.13
CA PRO A 6 -7.36 14.01 -2.87
C PRO A 6 -7.91 14.68 -4.14
N GLU A 7 -7.03 15.00 -5.10
CA GLU A 7 -7.45 15.61 -6.37
C GLU A 7 -8.19 14.60 -7.24
N GLU A 8 -7.74 13.36 -7.29
CA GLU A 8 -8.42 12.28 -8.03
C GLU A 8 -9.81 12.00 -7.45
N ILE A 9 -9.98 12.04 -6.13
CA ILE A 9 -11.29 11.89 -5.47
C ILE A 9 -12.23 13.02 -5.87
N VAL A 10 -11.78 14.26 -5.90
CA VAL A 10 -12.59 15.41 -6.37
C VAL A 10 -12.99 15.24 -7.83
N ALA A 11 -12.08 14.79 -8.68
CA ALA A 11 -12.34 14.56 -10.11
C ALA A 11 -13.34 13.39 -10.32
N LEU A 12 -13.28 12.33 -9.51
CA LEU A 12 -14.29 11.26 -9.49
C LEU A 12 -15.67 11.77 -9.07
N MET A 13 -15.72 12.56 -7.98
CA MET A 13 -16.98 13.09 -7.44
C MET A 13 -17.64 14.08 -8.40
N SER A 14 -16.86 14.85 -9.16
CA SER A 14 -17.36 15.78 -10.18
C SER A 14 -17.76 15.10 -11.50
N GLY A 15 -17.39 13.84 -11.69
CA GLY A 15 -17.61 13.10 -12.94
C GLY A 15 -16.60 13.43 -14.03
N GLU A 16 -15.53 14.14 -13.71
CA GLU A 16 -14.41 14.39 -14.64
C GLU A 16 -13.67 13.09 -14.97
N LEU A 17 -13.48 12.22 -13.95
CA LEU A 17 -12.93 10.88 -14.13
C LEU A 17 -14.02 9.82 -14.00
N PRO A 18 -14.05 8.83 -14.92
CA PRO A 18 -14.95 7.68 -14.80
C PRO A 18 -14.47 6.65 -13.76
N PHE A 19 -13.17 6.57 -13.50
CA PHE A 19 -12.51 5.73 -12.47
C PHE A 19 -11.10 6.27 -12.20
N ALA A 20 -10.54 5.90 -11.06
CA ALA A 20 -9.15 6.20 -10.67
C ALA A 20 -8.56 5.05 -9.86
N THR A 21 -7.24 5.01 -9.75
CA THR A 21 -6.51 4.10 -8.86
C THR A 21 -6.05 4.89 -7.64
N LEU A 22 -6.62 4.58 -6.50
CA LEU A 22 -6.38 5.28 -5.23
C LEU A 22 -5.69 4.35 -4.23
N GLN A 23 -4.91 4.94 -3.34
CA GLN A 23 -4.44 4.23 -2.15
C GLN A 23 -5.62 3.92 -1.24
N VAL A 24 -5.65 2.70 -0.67
CA VAL A 24 -6.77 2.25 0.17
C VAL A 24 -7.04 3.22 1.33
N HIS A 25 -5.99 3.68 2.00
CA HIS A 25 -6.11 4.63 3.10
C HIS A 25 -6.55 6.03 2.63
N GLY A 26 -6.10 6.48 1.45
CA GLY A 26 -6.52 7.76 0.86
C GLY A 26 -7.99 7.78 0.49
N ALA A 27 -8.53 6.66 0.03
CA ALA A 27 -9.94 6.53 -0.37
C ALA A 27 -10.90 6.36 0.81
N LYS A 28 -10.43 5.97 2.02
CA LYS A 28 -11.27 5.53 3.15
C LYS A 28 -12.43 6.48 3.44
N SER A 29 -12.15 7.75 3.70
CA SER A 29 -13.19 8.73 4.06
C SER A 29 -14.23 8.93 2.94
N ALA A 30 -13.81 8.93 1.68
CA ALA A 30 -14.71 9.11 0.55
C ALA A 30 -15.60 7.88 0.30
N VAL A 31 -15.06 6.68 0.55
CA VAL A 31 -15.81 5.41 0.48
C VAL A 31 -16.83 5.32 1.61
N GLU A 32 -16.42 5.60 2.87
CA GLU A 32 -17.31 5.59 4.03
C GLU A 32 -18.44 6.63 3.92
N ALA A 33 -18.16 7.78 3.31
CA ALA A 33 -19.16 8.79 3.01
C ALA A 33 -20.08 8.45 1.81
N GLY A 34 -19.80 7.35 1.09
CA GLY A 34 -20.55 6.96 -0.09
C GLY A 34 -20.33 7.83 -1.34
N ASN A 35 -19.28 8.67 -1.32
CA ASN A 35 -18.95 9.56 -2.43
C ASN A 35 -18.27 8.83 -3.59
N VAL A 36 -17.53 7.78 -3.30
CA VAL A 36 -16.92 6.87 -4.26
C VAL A 36 -17.15 5.43 -3.81
N ARG A 37 -16.99 4.49 -4.73
CA ARG A 37 -17.09 3.06 -4.40
C ARG A 37 -15.87 2.31 -4.91
N CYS A 38 -15.42 1.34 -4.16
CA CYS A 38 -14.43 0.38 -4.62
C CYS A 38 -15.04 -0.54 -5.68
N ILE A 39 -14.37 -0.66 -6.82
CA ILE A 39 -14.77 -1.58 -7.90
C ILE A 39 -13.85 -2.80 -7.98
N MET A 40 -12.59 -2.65 -7.58
CA MET A 40 -11.61 -3.73 -7.50
C MET A 40 -10.47 -3.32 -6.56
N ILE A 41 -9.89 -4.29 -5.86
CA ILE A 41 -8.70 -4.12 -5.03
C ILE A 41 -7.54 -4.82 -5.73
N PHE A 42 -6.42 -4.11 -5.93
CA PHE A 42 -5.18 -4.74 -6.40
C PHE A 42 -4.50 -5.48 -5.25
N GLY A 43 -4.44 -6.80 -5.31
CA GLY A 43 -3.85 -7.63 -4.27
C GLY A 43 -4.64 -8.93 -4.05
N ASP A 44 -4.30 -9.61 -2.96
CA ASP A 44 -4.88 -10.89 -2.54
C ASP A 44 -5.72 -10.77 -1.26
N THR A 45 -5.76 -9.60 -0.65
CA THR A 45 -6.46 -9.34 0.60
C THR A 45 -7.32 -8.08 0.52
N THR A 46 -8.43 -8.10 1.24
CA THR A 46 -9.31 -6.94 1.42
C THR A 46 -9.09 -6.39 2.83
N PRO A 47 -8.83 -5.10 3.01
CA PRO A 47 -8.68 -4.50 4.34
C PRO A 47 -9.90 -4.75 5.22
N GLN A 48 -9.67 -5.00 6.52
CA GLN A 48 -10.72 -5.36 7.46
C GLN A 48 -11.84 -4.30 7.54
N TRP A 49 -11.50 -3.00 7.57
CA TRP A 49 -12.49 -1.93 7.62
C TRP A 49 -13.43 -1.90 6.40
N MET A 50 -12.92 -2.30 5.22
CA MET A 50 -13.76 -2.42 4.01
C MET A 50 -14.69 -3.61 4.12
N THR A 51 -14.21 -4.73 4.67
CA THR A 51 -15.01 -5.93 4.90
C THR A 51 -16.12 -5.65 5.90
N ASP A 52 -15.79 -5.03 7.04
CA ASP A 52 -16.74 -4.70 8.10
C ASP A 52 -17.81 -3.71 7.65
N GLY A 53 -17.43 -2.73 6.83
CA GLY A 53 -18.35 -1.73 6.30
C GLY A 53 -19.13 -2.17 5.05
N GLY A 54 -18.78 -3.32 4.44
CA GLY A 54 -19.36 -3.75 3.17
C GLY A 54 -18.97 -2.87 1.98
N TYR A 55 -17.81 -2.20 2.06
CA TYR A 55 -17.35 -1.23 1.05
C TYR A 55 -16.42 -1.81 -0.01
N PHE A 56 -16.31 -3.10 -0.11
CA PHE A 56 -15.32 -3.76 -0.97
C PHE A 56 -15.89 -4.14 -2.34
N GLY A 57 -14.99 -4.15 -3.34
CA GLY A 57 -15.13 -4.89 -4.59
C GLY A 57 -14.31 -6.18 -4.52
N PRO A 58 -14.38 -7.04 -5.55
CA PRO A 58 -13.52 -8.20 -5.63
C PRO A 58 -12.04 -7.81 -5.67
N ASN A 59 -11.17 -8.63 -5.12
CA ASN A 59 -9.73 -8.43 -5.30
C ASN A 59 -9.28 -8.99 -6.67
N SER A 60 -8.11 -8.55 -7.14
CA SER A 60 -7.61 -8.93 -8.45
C SER A 60 -7.37 -10.44 -8.61
N VAL A 61 -6.98 -11.12 -7.52
CA VAL A 61 -6.74 -12.57 -7.53
C VAL A 61 -8.05 -13.34 -7.67
N GLU A 62 -9.13 -12.91 -7.00
CA GLU A 62 -10.48 -13.49 -7.16
C GLU A 62 -11.00 -13.34 -8.59
N LEU A 63 -10.62 -12.27 -9.28
CA LEU A 63 -10.96 -12.03 -10.69
C LEU A 63 -10.03 -12.76 -11.67
N GLY A 64 -9.05 -13.52 -11.19
CA GLY A 64 -8.10 -14.27 -12.02
C GLY A 64 -6.92 -13.45 -12.55
N TYR A 65 -6.67 -12.25 -11.99
CA TYR A 65 -5.51 -11.44 -12.33
C TYR A 65 -4.41 -11.65 -11.29
N GLU A 66 -3.21 -12.01 -11.74
CA GLU A 66 -2.04 -12.18 -10.86
C GLU A 66 -1.37 -10.85 -10.46
N CYS A 67 -2.15 -9.79 -10.30
CA CYS A 67 -1.64 -8.49 -9.86
C CYS A 67 -1.35 -8.51 -8.34
N ARG A 68 -0.17 -9.00 -7.98
CA ARG A 68 0.31 -9.10 -6.59
C ARG A 68 1.36 -8.03 -6.28
N VAL A 69 1.15 -6.81 -6.74
CA VAL A 69 2.08 -5.72 -6.44
C VAL A 69 1.74 -5.16 -5.06
N LYS A 70 2.42 -5.64 -4.03
CA LYS A 70 2.38 -5.03 -2.71
C LYS A 70 3.37 -3.88 -2.68
N GLY A 71 2.91 -2.67 -2.41
CA GLY A 71 3.80 -1.54 -2.13
C GLY A 71 4.61 -1.84 -0.87
N LEU A 72 5.94 -1.83 -0.98
CA LEU A 72 6.82 -1.96 0.16
C LEU A 72 7.13 -0.57 0.72
N VAL A 73 6.49 -0.22 1.82
CA VAL A 73 6.78 1.00 2.59
C VAL A 73 7.71 0.63 3.73
N GLY A 74 8.82 1.35 3.88
CA GLY A 74 9.81 1.01 4.90
C GLY A 74 10.64 2.20 5.35
N PHE A 75 11.43 1.98 6.40
CA PHE A 75 12.42 2.92 6.88
C PHE A 75 13.77 2.61 6.23
N TYR A 76 14.39 3.64 5.68
CA TYR A 76 15.68 3.53 5.01
C TYR A 76 16.72 4.37 5.74
N GLY A 77 17.93 3.84 5.85
CA GLY A 77 19.07 4.54 6.42
C GLY A 77 20.17 4.78 5.39
N PRO A 78 21.15 5.63 5.70
CA PRO A 78 22.32 5.82 4.85
C PRO A 78 23.08 4.51 4.60
N ALA A 79 23.61 4.34 3.39
CA ALA A 79 24.51 3.22 3.09
C ALA A 79 25.72 3.24 4.06
N GLY A 80 26.04 2.08 4.62
CA GLY A 80 27.17 1.95 5.56
C GLY A 80 26.82 2.21 7.03
N MET A 81 25.53 2.28 7.40
CA MET A 81 25.14 2.21 8.82
C MET A 81 25.71 0.96 9.49
N SER A 82 26.15 1.09 10.75
CA SER A 82 26.60 -0.07 11.51
C SER A 82 25.48 -1.06 11.76
N ALA A 83 25.81 -2.35 11.78
CA ALA A 83 24.83 -3.41 12.06
C ALA A 83 24.14 -3.21 13.43
N ASP A 84 24.86 -2.71 14.42
CA ASP A 84 24.30 -2.41 15.75
C ASP A 84 23.24 -1.29 15.68
N ALA A 85 23.49 -0.23 14.90
CA ALA A 85 22.50 0.84 14.72
C ALA A 85 21.24 0.35 13.98
N VAL A 86 21.41 -0.46 12.93
CA VAL A 86 20.29 -1.08 12.21
C VAL A 86 19.48 -1.96 13.16
N LYS A 87 20.15 -2.79 13.96
CA LYS A 87 19.48 -3.66 14.93
C LYS A 87 18.67 -2.87 15.97
N VAL A 88 19.27 -1.83 16.57
CA VAL A 88 18.58 -0.99 17.57
C VAL A 88 17.32 -0.34 16.98
N LEU A 89 17.41 0.19 15.76
CA LEU A 89 16.26 0.79 15.07
C LEU A 89 15.18 -0.26 14.74
N SER A 90 15.57 -1.41 14.19
CA SER A 90 14.64 -2.49 13.87
C SER A 90 13.90 -2.98 15.12
N ASP A 91 14.62 -3.20 16.23
CA ASP A 91 14.01 -3.59 17.50
C ASP A 91 13.04 -2.52 18.03
N ALA A 92 13.40 -1.24 17.91
CA ALA A 92 12.54 -0.13 18.33
C ALA A 92 11.25 -0.04 17.48
N PHE A 93 11.35 -0.19 16.17
CA PHE A 93 10.18 -0.24 15.29
C PHE A 93 9.30 -1.46 15.59
N HIS A 94 9.91 -2.61 15.87
CA HIS A 94 9.16 -3.80 16.27
C HIS A 94 8.37 -3.57 17.56
N GLN A 95 8.93 -2.90 18.54
CA GLN A 95 8.21 -2.55 19.76
C GLN A 95 7.11 -1.51 19.51
N ALA A 96 7.39 -0.51 18.66
CA ALA A 96 6.42 0.53 18.35
C ALA A 96 5.15 -0.03 17.68
N VAL A 97 5.27 -0.99 16.75
CA VAL A 97 4.10 -1.60 16.11
C VAL A 97 3.32 -2.57 16.99
N GLN A 98 3.75 -2.76 18.25
CA GLN A 98 3.00 -3.52 19.27
C GLN A 98 2.31 -2.59 20.28
N ASP A 99 2.58 -1.29 20.23
CA ASP A 99 1.94 -0.30 21.07
C ASP A 99 0.48 -0.07 20.64
N GLU A 100 -0.46 -0.14 21.60
CA GLU A 100 -1.89 -0.02 21.32
C GLU A 100 -2.25 1.33 20.66
N GLY A 101 -1.61 2.44 21.06
CA GLY A 101 -1.85 3.75 20.48
C GLY A 101 -1.35 3.87 19.03
N VAL A 102 -0.24 3.18 18.72
CA VAL A 102 0.28 3.08 17.34
C VAL A 102 -0.66 2.24 16.50
N LEU A 103 -1.09 1.08 16.98
CA LEU A 103 -2.03 0.20 16.29
C LEU A 103 -3.36 0.90 16.01
N GLU A 104 -3.91 1.62 17.00
CA GLU A 104 -5.12 2.42 16.82
C GLU A 104 -4.93 3.51 15.75
N SER A 105 -3.79 4.19 15.76
CA SER A 105 -3.49 5.24 14.79
C SER A 105 -3.40 4.69 13.36
N ILE A 106 -2.77 3.52 13.18
CA ILE A 106 -2.67 2.81 11.90
C ILE A 106 -4.07 2.38 11.40
N ALA A 107 -4.89 1.81 12.28
CA ALA A 107 -6.25 1.39 11.96
C ALA A 107 -7.15 2.57 11.58
N ASN A 108 -7.04 3.71 12.29
CA ASN A 108 -7.82 4.92 12.01
C ASN A 108 -7.62 5.47 10.59
N ILE A 109 -6.42 5.32 10.04
CA ILE A 109 -6.14 5.67 8.64
C ILE A 109 -6.43 4.54 7.66
N GLY A 110 -6.99 3.42 8.11
CA GLY A 110 -7.39 2.30 7.24
C GLY A 110 -6.24 1.42 6.79
N LEU A 111 -5.11 1.44 7.49
CA LEU A 111 -3.98 0.56 7.27
C LEU A 111 -3.96 -0.59 8.28
N GLU A 112 -3.24 -1.64 7.94
CA GLU A 112 -2.95 -2.78 8.82
C GLU A 112 -1.44 -2.86 9.03
N PRO A 113 -0.96 -3.19 10.25
CA PRO A 113 0.46 -3.32 10.49
C PRO A 113 1.02 -4.57 9.79
N ASP A 114 2.07 -4.39 9.01
CA ASP A 114 2.84 -5.48 8.37
C ASP A 114 4.31 -5.27 8.71
N TYR A 115 4.68 -5.58 9.97
CA TYR A 115 6.07 -5.47 10.40
C TYR A 115 6.92 -6.56 9.75
N ARG A 116 8.02 -6.13 9.14
CA ARG A 116 9.11 -6.98 8.66
C ARG A 116 10.42 -6.46 9.21
N ASP A 117 11.22 -7.36 9.73
CA ASP A 117 12.59 -7.02 10.09
C ASP A 117 13.44 -6.72 8.85
N THR A 118 14.69 -6.31 9.07
CA THR A 118 15.60 -5.93 7.98
C THR A 118 15.82 -7.06 6.97
N GLU A 119 15.90 -8.32 7.42
CA GLU A 119 16.15 -9.47 6.55
C GLU A 119 14.91 -9.77 5.70
N ALA A 120 13.74 -9.89 6.32
CA ALA A 120 12.48 -10.16 5.62
C ALA A 120 12.10 -9.02 4.67
N TYR A 121 12.35 -7.76 5.05
CA TYR A 121 12.08 -6.62 4.19
C TYR A 121 13.01 -6.59 2.97
N THR A 122 14.32 -6.85 3.17
CA THR A 122 15.31 -6.92 2.09
C THR A 122 14.97 -8.04 1.11
N ALA A 123 14.64 -9.23 1.62
CA ALA A 123 14.20 -10.35 0.76
C ALA A 123 12.98 -9.98 -0.09
N GLY A 124 11.99 -9.29 0.48
CA GLY A 124 10.83 -8.80 -0.27
C GLY A 124 11.19 -7.80 -1.38
N LEU A 125 12.19 -6.95 -1.15
CA LEU A 125 12.70 -6.04 -2.20
C LEU A 125 13.44 -6.81 -3.31
N GLU A 126 14.26 -7.79 -2.94
CA GLU A 126 14.99 -8.63 -3.91
C GLU A 126 14.06 -9.43 -4.81
N GLU A 127 12.89 -9.83 -4.32
CA GLU A 127 11.85 -10.47 -5.13
C GLU A 127 11.09 -9.48 -6.02
N LEU A 128 10.78 -8.29 -5.50
CA LEU A 128 9.96 -7.29 -6.20
C LEU A 128 10.72 -6.54 -7.29
N VAL A 129 11.98 -6.16 -7.05
CA VAL A 129 12.76 -5.31 -7.96
C VAL A 129 12.87 -5.91 -9.37
N PRO A 130 13.23 -7.20 -9.56
CA PRO A 130 13.30 -7.79 -10.90
C PRO A 130 11.95 -7.79 -11.63
N VAL A 131 10.84 -8.01 -10.91
CA VAL A 131 9.50 -8.00 -11.49
C VAL A 131 9.11 -6.59 -11.94
N ALA A 132 9.39 -5.60 -11.12
CA ALA A 132 9.15 -4.20 -11.45
C ALA A 132 10.00 -3.74 -12.65
N ASP A 133 11.27 -4.12 -12.68
CA ASP A 133 12.20 -3.81 -13.77
C ASP A 133 11.71 -4.39 -15.10
N GLU A 134 11.35 -5.66 -15.12
CA GLU A 134 10.78 -6.31 -16.31
C GLU A 134 9.51 -5.60 -16.81
N LEU A 135 8.59 -5.27 -15.91
CA LEU A 135 7.35 -4.58 -16.28
C LEU A 135 7.63 -3.17 -16.84
N LEU A 136 8.55 -2.42 -16.23
CA LEU A 136 8.92 -1.09 -16.71
C LEU A 136 9.56 -1.13 -18.10
N HIS A 137 10.38 -2.15 -18.38
CA HIS A 137 10.91 -2.39 -19.72
C HIS A 137 9.81 -2.74 -20.72
N GLN A 138 8.89 -3.64 -20.38
CA GLN A 138 7.78 -4.04 -21.25
C GLN A 138 6.85 -2.86 -21.58
N LEU A 139 6.65 -1.95 -20.64
CA LEU A 139 5.83 -0.75 -20.79
C LEU A 139 6.59 0.42 -21.45
N GLY A 140 7.90 0.29 -21.70
CA GLY A 140 8.71 1.32 -22.35
C GLY A 140 9.07 2.51 -21.49
N PHE A 141 8.98 2.40 -20.16
CA PHE A 141 9.39 3.47 -19.23
C PHE A 141 10.89 3.55 -19.02
N ILE A 142 11.61 2.44 -19.20
CA ILE A 142 13.07 2.40 -19.13
C ILE A 142 13.62 1.74 -20.40
N ALA A 143 14.73 2.27 -20.91
CA ALA A 143 15.45 1.71 -22.04
C ALA A 143 16.29 0.49 -21.59
N GLY A 144 16.39 -0.53 -22.45
CA GLY A 144 17.27 -1.68 -22.24
C GLY A 144 18.74 -1.31 -22.42
#